data_0de1001a0977b371acad9fcf6615a676
#
_entry.id   0de1001a0977b371acad9fcf6615a676
#
_cell.length_a   1.000
_cell.length_b   1.000
_cell.length_c   1.000
_cell.angle_alpha   90.00
_cell.angle_beta   90.00
_cell.angle_gamma   90.00
#
_symmetry.space_group_name_H-M   'P 1'
#
loop_
_entity.id
_entity.type
_entity.pdbx_description
1 polymer ?
#
loop_
_entity_poly.entity_id
_entity_poly.type
_entity_poly.pdbx_seq_one_letter_code
_entity_poly.pdbx_strand_id
1 'polypeptide(L)'
;RGTVRDLVVLLEVGASAEENERGIAAGARLRIYFRELIAKKRLNPTEDLLTALIAVEEAGDRLSEEELITTMILLFAAGFETTTNLIGNGLWLLMRNPEQFQLLREKPDLMGGFIEEVLRFEAPVQLNARWSFAEIEIGGFTIPAGRTVVTFLGGANRDPQRFPNPETFDITRTDNQPLSFGFGIHHCLGAHLARAEGKAVFEALLDRFSVIEPTEIDPPWHGFTLRGLERLPVRLS
;
A
#
# COMPACT_ATOMS: atom_id res chain seq x y z
N ARG A 1 11.15 -9.89 6.14
CA ARG A 1 9.66 -9.80 6.21
C ARG A 1 9.20 -9.34 7.60
N GLY A 2 9.58 -10.01 8.70
CA GLY A 2 9.17 -9.62 10.07
C GLY A 2 9.53 -8.19 10.43
N THR A 3 10.76 -7.75 10.13
CA THR A 3 11.25 -6.41 10.46
C THR A 3 10.42 -5.28 9.82
N VAL A 4 9.92 -5.46 8.59
CA VAL A 4 9.06 -4.46 7.94
C VAL A 4 7.69 -4.41 8.58
N ARG A 5 7.09 -5.56 8.87
CA ARG A 5 5.82 -5.63 9.60
C ARG A 5 5.90 -4.98 10.97
N ASP A 6 7.00 -5.23 11.72
CA ASP A 6 7.22 -4.55 13.00
C ASP A 6 7.30 -3.03 12.81
N LEU A 7 8.00 -2.55 11.77
CA LEU A 7 8.14 -1.11 11.52
C LEU A 7 6.81 -0.44 11.20
N VAL A 8 6.00 -1.04 10.31
CA VAL A 8 4.75 -0.41 9.86
C VAL A 8 3.67 -0.34 10.92
N VAL A 9 3.81 -1.09 12.03
CA VAL A 9 2.95 -0.95 13.21
C VAL A 9 2.96 0.49 13.76
N LEU A 10 4.06 1.23 13.58
CA LEU A 10 4.13 2.65 13.97
C LEU A 10 3.15 3.56 13.21
N LEU A 11 2.55 3.06 12.12
CA LEU A 11 1.52 3.76 11.35
C LEU A 11 0.10 3.39 11.81
N GLU A 12 -0.04 2.35 12.64
CA GLU A 12 -1.35 1.86 13.08
C GLU A 12 -1.95 2.74 14.18
N VAL A 13 -3.24 2.99 14.04
CA VAL A 13 -4.02 3.65 15.09
C VAL A 13 -4.30 2.65 16.21
N GLY A 14 -3.88 3.00 17.43
CA GLY A 14 -4.15 2.16 18.61
C GLY A 14 -3.12 1.05 18.85
N ALA A 15 -1.95 1.11 18.19
CA ALA A 15 -0.84 0.20 18.50
C ALA A 15 -0.46 0.27 19.99
N SER A 16 -0.25 -0.90 20.60
CA SER A 16 0.15 -1.01 22.00
C SER A 16 1.57 -0.47 22.23
N ALA A 17 1.93 -0.21 23.49
CA ALA A 17 3.28 0.21 23.85
C ALA A 17 4.33 -0.81 23.40
N GLU A 18 4.07 -2.11 23.59
CA GLU A 18 4.96 -3.19 23.18
C GLU A 18 5.14 -3.23 21.64
N GLU A 19 4.06 -3.06 20.88
CA GLU A 19 4.11 -2.98 19.44
C GLU A 19 4.91 -1.78 18.94
N ASN A 20 4.72 -0.62 19.58
CA ASN A 20 5.51 0.58 19.30
C ASN A 20 7.01 0.37 19.60
N GLU A 21 7.36 -0.25 20.72
CA GLU A 21 8.76 -0.59 21.03
C GLU A 21 9.37 -1.53 19.98
N ARG A 22 8.64 -2.55 19.55
CA ARG A 22 9.09 -3.43 18.43
C ARG A 22 9.29 -2.65 17.15
N GLY A 23 8.39 -1.74 16.82
CA GLY A 23 8.48 -0.87 15.65
C GLY A 23 9.72 0.02 15.67
N ILE A 24 9.99 0.66 16.80
CA ILE A 24 11.18 1.50 17.00
C ILE A 24 12.46 0.66 16.85
N ALA A 25 12.50 -0.52 17.48
CA ALA A 25 13.62 -1.44 17.36
C ALA A 25 13.83 -1.93 15.91
N ALA A 26 12.76 -2.17 15.17
CA ALA A 26 12.80 -2.53 13.75
C ALA A 26 13.37 -1.39 12.90
N GLY A 27 12.97 -0.15 13.15
CA GLY A 27 13.54 1.04 12.50
C GLY A 27 15.05 1.18 12.75
N ALA A 28 15.51 0.95 13.99
CA ALA A 28 16.93 0.97 14.33
C ALA A 28 17.71 -0.11 13.56
N ARG A 29 17.19 -1.34 13.46
CA ARG A 29 17.80 -2.43 12.67
C ARG A 29 17.90 -2.08 11.18
N LEU A 30 16.85 -1.51 10.60
CA LEU A 30 16.87 -1.10 9.19
C LEU A 30 17.85 0.05 8.93
N ARG A 31 17.99 0.98 9.87
CA ARG A 31 18.99 2.06 9.78
C ARG A 31 20.41 1.51 9.72
N ILE A 32 20.74 0.54 10.56
CA ILE A 32 22.06 -0.15 10.53
C ILE A 32 22.23 -0.87 9.18
N TYR A 33 21.24 -1.64 8.76
CA TYR A 33 21.28 -2.39 7.50
C TYR A 33 21.51 -1.47 6.29
N PHE A 34 20.77 -0.37 6.16
CA PHE A 34 20.93 0.53 5.04
C PHE A 34 22.23 1.31 5.09
N ARG A 35 22.74 1.68 6.25
CA ARG A 35 24.08 2.27 6.39
C ARG A 35 25.16 1.35 5.85
N GLU A 36 25.12 0.08 6.22
CA GLU A 36 26.08 -0.91 5.71
C GLU A 36 25.91 -1.16 4.20
N LEU A 37 24.66 -1.21 3.72
CA LEU A 37 24.38 -1.41 2.31
C LEU A 37 24.86 -0.23 1.46
N ILE A 38 24.65 1.00 1.90
CA ILE A 38 25.15 2.23 1.26
C ILE A 38 26.67 2.20 1.20
N ALA A 39 27.35 1.87 2.29
CA ALA A 39 28.82 1.75 2.29
C ALA A 39 29.32 0.72 1.27
N LYS A 40 28.66 -0.44 1.16
CA LYS A 40 28.99 -1.46 0.15
C LYS A 40 28.74 -0.97 -1.27
N LYS A 41 27.66 -0.26 -1.51
CA LYS A 41 27.28 0.27 -2.84
C LYS A 41 28.21 1.40 -3.29
N ARG A 42 28.70 2.24 -2.38
CA ARG A 42 29.75 3.23 -2.70
C ARG A 42 31.04 2.58 -3.21
N LEU A 43 31.41 1.43 -2.66
CA LEU A 43 32.61 0.68 -3.10
C LEU A 43 32.36 -0.10 -4.41
N ASN A 44 31.16 -0.59 -4.62
CA ASN A 44 30.76 -1.41 -5.77
C ASN A 44 29.41 -0.96 -6.32
N PRO A 45 29.36 0.16 -7.05
CA PRO A 45 28.14 0.68 -7.62
C PRO A 45 27.55 -0.27 -8.68
N THR A 46 26.23 -0.34 -8.75
CA THR A 46 25.47 -1.13 -9.73
C THR A 46 24.35 -0.28 -10.33
N GLU A 47 23.73 -0.73 -11.41
CA GLU A 47 22.61 -0.04 -12.03
C GLU A 47 21.32 -0.29 -11.22
N ASP A 48 21.16 0.39 -10.07
CA ASP A 48 19.97 0.33 -9.23
C ASP A 48 19.64 1.68 -8.58
N LEU A 49 18.42 1.75 -8.03
CA LEU A 49 17.88 2.96 -7.42
C LEU A 49 18.76 3.45 -6.25
N LEU A 50 19.31 2.54 -5.43
CA LEU A 50 20.13 2.94 -4.30
C LEU A 50 21.42 3.60 -4.77
N THR A 51 22.08 3.05 -5.79
CA THR A 51 23.29 3.66 -6.39
C THR A 51 22.99 5.03 -6.98
N ALA A 52 21.83 5.19 -7.65
CA ALA A 52 21.40 6.49 -8.18
C ALA A 52 21.15 7.53 -7.07
N LEU A 53 20.53 7.13 -5.96
CA LEU A 53 20.28 8.01 -4.82
C LEU A 53 21.59 8.39 -4.08
N ILE A 54 22.56 7.47 -3.98
CA ILE A 54 23.89 7.76 -3.44
C ILE A 54 24.58 8.82 -4.30
N ALA A 55 24.52 8.72 -5.62
CA ALA A 55 25.12 9.71 -6.51
C ALA A 55 24.51 11.11 -6.34
N VAL A 56 23.23 11.22 -6.06
CA VAL A 56 22.55 12.50 -5.75
C VAL A 56 23.01 13.05 -4.40
N GLU A 57 23.20 12.21 -3.39
CA GLU A 57 23.70 12.61 -2.07
C GLU A 57 25.15 13.10 -2.15
N GLU A 58 26.04 12.37 -2.83
CA GLU A 58 27.45 12.71 -3.02
C GLU A 58 27.67 14.00 -3.82
N ALA A 59 26.76 14.34 -4.74
CA ALA A 59 26.76 15.62 -5.44
C ALA A 59 26.45 16.82 -4.51
N GLY A 60 26.03 16.54 -3.26
CA GLY A 60 25.76 17.57 -2.24
C GLY A 60 24.49 18.37 -2.50
N ASP A 61 23.63 17.90 -3.39
CA ASP A 61 22.61 18.75 -3.98
C ASP A 61 21.26 18.71 -3.24
N ARG A 62 20.91 17.58 -2.57
CA ARG A 62 19.53 17.46 -2.00
C ARG A 62 19.35 16.50 -0.83
N LEU A 63 20.30 15.65 -0.51
CA LEU A 63 20.16 14.66 0.56
C LEU A 63 21.42 14.62 1.42
N SER A 64 21.25 14.63 2.74
CA SER A 64 22.27 14.19 3.68
C SER A 64 22.26 12.66 3.78
N GLU A 65 23.33 12.06 4.32
CA GLU A 65 23.40 10.60 4.55
C GLU A 65 22.23 10.09 5.40
N GLU A 66 21.82 10.83 6.42
CA GLU A 66 20.67 10.46 7.27
C GLU A 66 19.32 10.56 6.52
N GLU A 67 19.17 11.53 5.64
CA GLU A 67 18.00 11.62 4.75
C GLU A 67 17.98 10.52 3.71
N LEU A 68 19.14 10.14 3.15
CA LEU A 68 19.25 9.00 2.24
C LEU A 68 18.82 7.70 2.96
N ILE A 69 19.35 7.43 4.15
CA ILE A 69 18.98 6.24 4.94
C ILE A 69 17.47 6.25 5.24
N THR A 70 16.92 7.40 5.65
CA THR A 70 15.50 7.52 5.98
C THR A 70 14.62 7.31 4.74
N THR A 71 15.03 7.87 3.60
CA THR A 71 14.36 7.67 2.31
C THR A 71 14.36 6.20 1.90
N MET A 72 15.48 5.50 2.05
CA MET A 72 15.56 4.06 1.75
C MET A 72 14.64 3.22 2.65
N ILE A 73 14.59 3.54 3.95
CA ILE A 73 13.68 2.87 4.89
C ILE A 73 12.23 3.12 4.48
N LEU A 74 11.89 4.36 4.15
CA LEU A 74 10.54 4.75 3.71
C LEU A 74 10.13 4.00 2.45
N LEU A 75 10.95 4.02 1.40
CA LEU A 75 10.65 3.35 0.13
C LEU A 75 10.49 1.83 0.32
N PHE A 76 11.35 1.23 1.14
CA PHE A 76 11.30 -0.20 1.42
C PHE A 76 10.04 -0.59 2.21
N ALA A 77 9.68 0.17 3.23
CA ALA A 77 8.51 -0.11 4.06
C ALA A 77 7.20 0.16 3.30
N ALA A 78 7.12 1.30 2.60
CA ALA A 78 5.92 1.71 1.88
C ALA A 78 5.58 0.79 0.70
N GLY A 79 6.58 0.27 -0.02
CA GLY A 79 6.36 -0.62 -1.16
C GLY A 79 6.01 -2.05 -0.75
N PHE A 80 6.49 -2.52 0.40
CA PHE A 80 6.37 -3.92 0.78
C PHE A 80 4.96 -4.30 1.28
N GLU A 81 4.46 -3.64 2.33
CA GLU A 81 3.22 -4.05 3.00
C GLU A 81 2.00 -3.71 2.14
N THR A 82 1.99 -2.53 1.53
CA THR A 82 0.85 -2.06 0.73
C THR A 82 0.61 -2.91 -0.52
N THR A 83 1.67 -3.25 -1.26
CA THR A 83 1.56 -4.13 -2.44
C THR A 83 1.20 -5.57 -2.04
N THR A 84 1.75 -6.07 -0.94
CA THR A 84 1.36 -7.38 -0.39
C THR A 84 -0.14 -7.42 -0.06
N ASN A 85 -0.65 -6.36 0.57
CA ASN A 85 -2.06 -6.24 0.90
C ASN A 85 -2.93 -6.09 -0.36
N LEU A 86 -2.50 -5.32 -1.37
CA LEU A 86 -3.20 -5.22 -2.66
C LEU A 86 -3.40 -6.60 -3.31
N ILE A 87 -2.34 -7.40 -3.34
CA ILE A 87 -2.38 -8.75 -3.94
C ILE A 87 -3.29 -9.68 -3.10
N GLY A 88 -3.12 -9.68 -1.78
CA GLY A 88 -3.93 -10.50 -0.88
C GLY A 88 -5.41 -10.15 -0.93
N ASN A 89 -5.72 -8.85 -0.80
CA ASN A 89 -7.09 -8.33 -0.85
C ASN A 89 -7.75 -8.62 -2.21
N GLY A 90 -7.02 -8.38 -3.31
CA GLY A 90 -7.54 -8.63 -4.65
C GLY A 90 -7.82 -10.12 -4.92
N LEU A 91 -6.92 -11.00 -4.49
CA LEU A 91 -7.13 -12.44 -4.63
C LEU A 91 -8.34 -12.91 -3.80
N TRP A 92 -8.46 -12.43 -2.58
CA TRP A 92 -9.61 -12.70 -1.73
C TRP A 92 -10.92 -12.23 -2.35
N LEU A 93 -10.95 -11.01 -2.89
CA LEU A 93 -12.12 -10.46 -3.56
C LEU A 93 -12.54 -11.28 -4.78
N LEU A 94 -11.60 -11.73 -5.61
CA LEU A 94 -11.92 -12.62 -6.73
C LEU A 94 -12.54 -13.94 -6.25
N MET A 95 -11.98 -14.57 -5.23
CA MET A 95 -12.53 -15.82 -4.69
C MET A 95 -13.90 -15.65 -4.03
N ARG A 96 -14.22 -14.46 -3.52
CA ARG A 96 -15.53 -14.13 -2.93
C ARG A 96 -16.58 -13.69 -3.95
N ASN A 97 -16.16 -13.38 -5.18
CA ASN A 97 -17.01 -12.92 -6.29
C ASN A 97 -16.73 -13.78 -7.54
N PRO A 98 -17.17 -15.05 -7.56
CA PRO A 98 -16.79 -15.99 -8.62
C PRO A 98 -17.24 -15.56 -10.02
N GLU A 99 -18.33 -14.81 -10.16
CA GLU A 99 -18.75 -14.23 -11.43
C GLU A 99 -17.77 -13.18 -11.95
N GLN A 100 -17.22 -12.35 -11.07
CA GLN A 100 -16.19 -11.36 -11.43
C GLN A 100 -14.86 -12.05 -11.77
N PHE A 101 -14.55 -13.13 -11.06
CA PHE A 101 -13.37 -13.95 -11.33
C PHE A 101 -13.44 -14.60 -12.71
N GLN A 102 -14.59 -15.23 -13.03
CA GLN A 102 -14.80 -15.82 -14.35
C GLN A 102 -14.75 -14.76 -15.45
N LEU A 103 -15.39 -13.61 -15.24
CA LEU A 103 -15.36 -12.49 -16.18
C LEU A 103 -13.94 -12.01 -16.45
N LEU A 104 -13.08 -11.90 -15.42
CA LEU A 104 -11.67 -11.49 -15.58
C LEU A 104 -10.88 -12.52 -16.41
N ARG A 105 -11.15 -13.82 -16.24
CA ARG A 105 -10.55 -14.90 -17.06
C ARG A 105 -10.97 -14.81 -18.52
N GLU A 106 -12.24 -14.54 -18.78
CA GLU A 106 -12.79 -14.43 -20.14
C GLU A 106 -12.35 -13.14 -20.85
N LYS A 107 -12.12 -12.07 -20.08
CA LYS A 107 -11.76 -10.74 -20.59
C LYS A 107 -10.52 -10.18 -19.87
N PRO A 108 -9.31 -10.65 -20.20
CA PRO A 108 -8.07 -10.19 -19.55
C PRO A 108 -7.82 -8.69 -19.67
N ASP A 109 -8.40 -8.02 -20.67
CA ASP A 109 -8.35 -6.57 -20.81
C ASP A 109 -8.96 -5.79 -19.63
N LEU A 110 -9.81 -6.44 -18.83
CA LEU A 110 -10.38 -5.87 -17.61
C LEU A 110 -9.37 -5.83 -16.44
N MET A 111 -8.15 -6.36 -16.58
CA MET A 111 -7.15 -6.41 -15.52
C MET A 111 -6.88 -5.03 -14.90
N GLY A 112 -6.81 -3.97 -15.70
CA GLY A 112 -6.66 -2.60 -15.19
C GLY A 112 -7.84 -2.17 -14.33
N GLY A 113 -9.06 -2.41 -14.80
CA GLY A 113 -10.29 -2.12 -14.06
C GLY A 113 -10.39 -2.92 -12.75
N PHE A 114 -10.01 -4.18 -12.80
CA PHE A 114 -9.94 -5.02 -11.60
C PHE A 114 -8.99 -4.45 -10.54
N ILE A 115 -7.77 -4.03 -10.90
CA ILE A 115 -6.82 -3.42 -9.96
C ILE A 115 -7.40 -2.14 -9.33
N GLU A 116 -8.00 -1.25 -10.13
CA GLU A 116 -8.64 -0.04 -9.61
C GLU A 116 -9.83 -0.38 -8.70
N GLU A 117 -10.60 -1.42 -9.02
CA GLU A 117 -11.73 -1.84 -8.19
C GLU A 117 -11.28 -2.47 -6.87
N VAL A 118 -10.19 -3.24 -6.85
CA VAL A 118 -9.58 -3.70 -5.60
C VAL A 118 -9.14 -2.52 -4.74
N LEU A 119 -8.44 -1.55 -5.34
CA LEU A 119 -8.00 -0.33 -4.68
C LEU A 119 -9.18 0.47 -4.11
N ARG A 120 -10.31 0.52 -4.83
CA ARG A 120 -11.52 1.19 -4.35
C ARG A 120 -12.19 0.40 -3.22
N PHE A 121 -12.42 -0.89 -3.46
CA PHE A 121 -13.29 -1.72 -2.61
C PHE A 121 -12.61 -2.15 -1.32
N GLU A 122 -11.32 -2.53 -1.36
CA GLU A 122 -10.55 -2.96 -0.19
C GLU A 122 -9.14 -2.37 -0.25
N ALA A 123 -9.07 -1.04 -0.12
CA ALA A 123 -7.82 -0.30 -0.18
C ALA A 123 -6.80 -0.81 0.85
N PRO A 124 -5.53 -1.07 0.48
CA PRO A 124 -4.49 -1.39 1.44
C PRO A 124 -4.25 -0.29 2.48
N VAL A 125 -4.42 0.98 2.08
CA VAL A 125 -4.33 2.14 2.97
C VAL A 125 -5.73 2.68 3.20
N GLN A 126 -6.24 2.58 4.42
CA GLN A 126 -7.61 2.97 4.76
C GLN A 126 -7.73 4.43 5.18
N LEU A 127 -6.67 4.97 5.74
CA LEU A 127 -6.67 6.36 6.22
C LEU A 127 -5.28 6.98 6.11
N ASN A 128 -5.23 8.30 6.14
CA ASN A 128 -4.01 9.05 6.41
C ASN A 128 -4.31 10.23 7.34
N ALA A 129 -3.24 10.82 7.88
CA ALA A 129 -3.34 11.95 8.78
C ALA A 129 -2.60 13.18 8.24
N ARG A 130 -3.08 14.36 8.60
CA ARG A 130 -2.45 15.65 8.35
C ARG A 130 -2.43 16.46 9.64
N TRP A 131 -1.40 17.27 9.79
CA TRP A 131 -1.32 18.24 10.87
C TRP A 131 -1.71 19.63 10.35
N SER A 132 -2.68 20.29 11.00
CA SER A 132 -3.08 21.63 10.62
C SER A 132 -2.09 22.68 11.18
N PHE A 133 -1.36 23.35 10.32
CA PHE A 133 -0.47 24.45 10.71
C PHE A 133 -1.21 25.78 10.88
N ALA A 134 -2.39 25.90 10.30
CA ALA A 134 -3.29 27.05 10.39
C ALA A 134 -4.71 26.56 10.62
N GLU A 135 -5.60 27.48 10.97
CA GLU A 135 -7.04 27.23 11.00
C GLU A 135 -7.55 26.93 9.58
N ILE A 136 -8.44 25.94 9.46
CA ILE A 136 -8.96 25.44 8.20
C ILE A 136 -10.49 25.35 8.30
N GLU A 137 -11.19 25.86 7.29
CA GLU A 137 -12.65 25.70 7.13
C GLU A 137 -12.94 24.55 6.18
N ILE A 138 -13.68 23.50 6.65
CA ILE A 138 -14.10 22.38 5.84
C ILE A 138 -15.56 22.02 6.15
N GLY A 139 -16.41 22.05 5.13
CA GLY A 139 -17.81 21.62 5.28
C GLY A 139 -18.61 22.40 6.32
N GLY A 140 -18.28 23.66 6.56
CA GLY A 140 -18.91 24.52 7.58
C GLY A 140 -18.36 24.30 9.01
N PHE A 141 -17.29 23.50 9.14
CA PHE A 141 -16.59 23.30 10.42
C PHE A 141 -15.23 23.98 10.42
N THR A 142 -14.91 24.66 11.51
CA THR A 142 -13.59 25.25 11.72
C THR A 142 -12.68 24.27 12.44
N ILE A 143 -11.56 23.90 11.82
CA ILE A 143 -10.52 23.08 12.42
C ILE A 143 -9.40 24.02 12.88
N PRO A 144 -9.14 24.14 14.20
CA PRO A 144 -8.07 24.99 14.70
C PRO A 144 -6.69 24.52 14.26
N ALA A 145 -5.71 25.45 14.23
CA ALA A 145 -4.30 25.11 14.11
C ALA A 145 -3.86 24.13 15.22
N GLY A 146 -2.86 23.29 14.93
CA GLY A 146 -2.30 22.33 15.89
C GLY A 146 -3.19 21.10 16.10
N ARG A 147 -4.03 20.73 15.16
CA ARG A 147 -4.86 19.52 15.23
C ARG A 147 -4.45 18.47 14.21
N THR A 148 -4.56 17.22 14.59
CA THR A 148 -4.48 16.11 13.64
C THR A 148 -5.82 15.94 12.96
N VAL A 149 -5.81 16.00 11.63
CA VAL A 149 -6.97 15.73 10.76
C VAL A 149 -6.76 14.38 10.11
N VAL A 150 -7.67 13.44 10.34
CA VAL A 150 -7.64 12.12 9.73
C VAL A 150 -8.60 12.09 8.55
N THR A 151 -8.12 11.63 7.39
CA THR A 151 -8.94 11.42 6.21
C THR A 151 -9.12 9.92 5.97
N PHE A 152 -10.38 9.46 5.87
CA PHE A 152 -10.73 8.07 5.63
C PHE A 152 -10.80 7.80 4.14
N LEU A 153 -9.70 7.30 3.56
CA LEU A 153 -9.62 6.97 2.13
C LEU A 153 -10.55 5.83 1.76
N GLY A 154 -10.57 4.77 2.58
CA GLY A 154 -11.49 3.64 2.40
C GLY A 154 -12.96 4.05 2.45
N GLY A 155 -13.31 4.99 3.35
CA GLY A 155 -14.66 5.56 3.42
C GLY A 155 -15.01 6.40 2.20
N ALA A 156 -14.09 7.26 1.75
CA ALA A 156 -14.28 8.06 0.54
C ALA A 156 -14.45 7.20 -0.72
N ASN A 157 -13.77 6.06 -0.80
CA ASN A 157 -13.91 5.09 -1.89
C ASN A 157 -15.26 4.34 -1.88
N ARG A 158 -16.02 4.46 -0.82
CA ARG A 158 -17.36 3.89 -0.64
C ARG A 158 -18.47 4.96 -0.58
N ASP A 159 -18.15 6.21 -0.87
CA ASP A 159 -19.13 7.30 -0.91
C ASP A 159 -20.14 7.05 -2.04
N PRO A 160 -21.44 6.89 -1.73
CA PRO A 160 -22.48 6.67 -2.75
C PRO A 160 -22.70 7.87 -3.67
N GLN A 161 -22.29 9.07 -3.27
CA GLN A 161 -22.35 10.26 -4.13
C GLN A 161 -21.29 10.22 -5.23
N ARG A 162 -20.16 9.54 -4.97
CA ARG A 162 -19.07 9.39 -5.94
C ARG A 162 -19.10 8.05 -6.67
N PHE A 163 -19.47 6.97 -5.98
CA PHE A 163 -19.46 5.62 -6.51
C PHE A 163 -20.86 4.99 -6.40
N PRO A 164 -21.65 4.95 -7.47
CA PRO A 164 -22.95 4.26 -7.46
C PRO A 164 -22.79 2.79 -7.07
N ASN A 165 -23.69 2.28 -6.22
CA ASN A 165 -23.64 0.92 -5.65
C ASN A 165 -22.25 0.62 -5.04
N PRO A 166 -21.81 1.39 -4.04
CA PRO A 166 -20.42 1.36 -3.54
C PRO A 166 -20.06 0.01 -2.89
N GLU A 167 -21.07 -0.73 -2.40
CA GLU A 167 -20.91 -2.04 -1.76
C GLU A 167 -20.87 -3.20 -2.75
N THR A 168 -20.95 -2.93 -4.05
CA THR A 168 -20.80 -3.94 -5.10
C THR A 168 -19.37 -3.91 -5.63
N PHE A 169 -18.70 -5.07 -5.61
CA PHE A 169 -17.42 -5.28 -6.27
C PHE A 169 -17.67 -5.53 -7.76
N ASP A 170 -17.26 -4.60 -8.61
CA ASP A 170 -17.53 -4.61 -10.06
C ASP A 170 -16.31 -4.16 -10.86
N ILE A 171 -15.61 -5.13 -11.47
CA ILE A 171 -14.39 -4.89 -12.25
C ILE A 171 -14.64 -4.18 -13.59
N THR A 172 -15.90 -3.99 -13.95
CA THR A 172 -16.30 -3.29 -15.20
C THR A 172 -16.60 -1.80 -14.99
N ARG A 173 -16.48 -1.31 -13.77
CA ARG A 173 -16.72 0.08 -13.42
C ARG A 173 -15.84 1.02 -14.25
N THR A 174 -16.47 1.91 -15.03
CA THR A 174 -15.79 2.78 -16.00
C THR A 174 -15.27 4.08 -15.39
N ASP A 175 -15.98 4.67 -14.42
CA ASP A 175 -15.55 5.87 -13.68
C ASP A 175 -15.05 5.44 -12.28
N ASN A 176 -13.88 4.83 -12.26
CA ASN A 176 -13.26 4.29 -11.06
C ASN A 176 -11.93 4.99 -10.77
N GLN A 177 -11.98 6.05 -9.98
CA GLN A 177 -10.82 6.84 -9.55
C GLN A 177 -10.76 6.88 -8.03
N PRO A 178 -10.32 5.79 -7.37
CA PRO A 178 -10.23 5.73 -5.93
C PRO A 178 -9.13 6.64 -5.38
N LEU A 179 -9.32 7.09 -4.15
CA LEU A 179 -8.33 7.90 -3.42
C LEU A 179 -7.24 7.06 -2.71
N SER A 180 -7.11 5.78 -3.02
CA SER A 180 -6.21 4.83 -2.34
C SER A 180 -4.73 5.19 -2.45
N PHE A 181 -4.35 5.96 -3.45
CA PHE A 181 -3.01 6.54 -3.59
C PHE A 181 -2.91 7.98 -3.09
N GLY A 182 -3.94 8.49 -2.41
CA GLY A 182 -4.01 9.87 -1.96
C GLY A 182 -4.15 10.88 -3.09
N PHE A 183 -3.91 12.15 -2.79
CA PHE A 183 -4.04 13.25 -3.73
C PHE A 183 -3.07 14.40 -3.40
N GLY A 184 -2.79 15.27 -4.39
CA GLY A 184 -1.94 16.46 -4.23
C GLY A 184 -0.46 16.12 -4.08
N ILE A 185 0.27 16.93 -3.31
CA ILE A 185 1.73 16.81 -3.14
C ILE A 185 2.18 15.51 -2.46
N HIS A 186 1.27 14.82 -1.80
CA HIS A 186 1.49 13.51 -1.18
C HIS A 186 0.91 12.34 -1.99
N HIS A 187 0.53 12.55 -3.25
CA HIS A 187 0.14 11.43 -4.12
C HIS A 187 1.25 10.37 -4.11
N CYS A 188 0.86 9.11 -4.01
CA CYS A 188 1.80 7.99 -3.88
C CYS A 188 2.83 7.97 -5.01
N LEU A 189 4.11 8.04 -4.65
CA LEU A 189 5.22 7.96 -5.61
C LEU A 189 5.23 6.63 -6.37
N GLY A 190 4.88 5.53 -5.68
CA GLY A 190 4.86 4.17 -6.22
C GLY A 190 3.55 3.78 -6.91
N ALA A 191 2.61 4.69 -7.15
CA ALA A 191 1.28 4.36 -7.66
C ALA A 191 1.28 3.61 -9.00
N HIS A 192 2.20 3.95 -9.92
CA HIS A 192 2.36 3.25 -11.19
C HIS A 192 3.01 1.88 -11.01
N LEU A 193 4.01 1.78 -10.11
CA LEU A 193 4.70 0.52 -9.82
C LEU A 193 3.76 -0.48 -9.15
N ALA A 194 2.99 -0.05 -8.15
CA ALA A 194 2.03 -0.92 -7.46
C ALA A 194 0.96 -1.48 -8.40
N ARG A 195 0.48 -0.68 -9.37
CA ARG A 195 -0.43 -1.16 -10.42
C ARG A 195 0.24 -2.18 -11.33
N ALA A 196 1.47 -1.92 -11.75
CA ALA A 196 2.23 -2.83 -12.60
C ALA A 196 2.55 -4.15 -11.89
N GLU A 197 2.95 -4.11 -10.62
CA GLU A 197 3.19 -5.30 -9.78
C GLU A 197 1.90 -6.10 -9.59
N GLY A 198 0.79 -5.45 -9.21
CA GLY A 198 -0.51 -6.10 -9.08
C GLY A 198 -0.93 -6.77 -10.38
N LYS A 199 -0.87 -6.06 -11.51
CA LYS A 199 -1.18 -6.59 -12.83
C LYS A 199 -0.33 -7.83 -13.15
N ALA A 200 1.00 -7.73 -13.03
CA ALA A 200 1.91 -8.82 -13.36
C ALA A 200 1.65 -10.08 -12.51
N VAL A 201 1.38 -9.91 -11.21
CA VAL A 201 1.09 -11.03 -10.30
C VAL A 201 -0.23 -11.69 -10.67
N PHE A 202 -1.31 -10.92 -10.91
CA PHE A 202 -2.61 -11.51 -11.25
C PHE A 202 -2.61 -12.15 -12.63
N GLU A 203 -1.98 -11.55 -13.63
CA GLU A 203 -1.79 -12.18 -14.95
C GLU A 203 -1.07 -13.52 -14.82
N ALA A 204 0.05 -13.57 -14.09
CA ALA A 204 0.80 -14.80 -13.87
C ALA A 204 0.02 -15.87 -13.09
N LEU A 205 -0.81 -15.47 -12.11
CA LEU A 205 -1.65 -16.39 -11.35
C LEU A 205 -2.76 -16.97 -12.22
N LEU A 206 -3.44 -16.14 -13.00
CA LEU A 206 -4.56 -16.55 -13.86
C LEU A 206 -4.11 -17.42 -15.03
N ASP A 207 -2.93 -17.17 -15.58
CA ASP A 207 -2.33 -17.94 -16.66
C ASP A 207 -1.86 -19.33 -16.17
N ARG A 208 -1.30 -19.38 -14.95
CA ARG A 208 -0.64 -20.56 -14.42
C ARG A 208 -1.58 -21.56 -13.74
N PHE A 209 -2.69 -21.09 -13.15
CA PHE A 209 -3.58 -21.90 -12.33
C PHE A 209 -5.02 -21.81 -12.82
N SER A 210 -5.59 -22.96 -13.16
CA SER A 210 -7.01 -23.07 -13.53
C SER A 210 -7.93 -22.97 -12.31
N VAL A 211 -7.47 -23.47 -11.17
CA VAL A 211 -8.19 -23.43 -9.89
C VAL A 211 -7.40 -22.61 -8.88
N ILE A 212 -8.06 -21.62 -8.30
CA ILE A 212 -7.56 -20.83 -7.18
C ILE A 212 -8.69 -20.73 -6.17
N GLU A 213 -8.58 -21.42 -5.05
CA GLU A 213 -9.64 -21.53 -4.05
C GLU A 213 -9.09 -21.29 -2.64
N PRO A 214 -9.84 -20.59 -1.76
CA PRO A 214 -9.43 -20.44 -0.38
C PRO A 214 -9.57 -21.77 0.36
N THR A 215 -8.63 -22.08 1.25
CA THR A 215 -8.73 -23.23 2.15
C THR A 215 -9.26 -22.85 3.53
N GLU A 216 -9.45 -21.58 3.79
CA GLU A 216 -10.12 -21.01 4.97
C GLU A 216 -11.31 -20.14 4.51
N ILE A 217 -12.44 -20.25 5.22
CA ILE A 217 -13.67 -19.49 4.88
C ILE A 217 -13.57 -18.04 5.30
N ASP A 218 -12.90 -17.78 6.43
CA ASP A 218 -12.76 -16.44 7.02
C ASP A 218 -11.30 -16.24 7.51
N PRO A 219 -10.38 -15.93 6.59
CA PRO A 219 -8.99 -15.69 6.95
C PRO A 219 -8.88 -14.41 7.82
N PRO A 220 -7.94 -14.39 8.79
CA PRO A 220 -7.79 -13.26 9.70
C PRO A 220 -7.29 -12.01 8.96
N TRP A 221 -7.93 -10.89 9.26
CA TRP A 221 -7.51 -9.56 8.81
C TRP A 221 -6.63 -8.90 9.86
N HIS A 222 -5.72 -8.07 9.41
CA HIS A 222 -4.89 -7.23 10.27
C HIS A 222 -4.90 -5.78 9.81
N GLY A 223 -4.55 -4.90 10.74
CA GLY A 223 -4.37 -3.48 10.52
C GLY A 223 -5.69 -2.71 10.34
N PHE A 224 -5.67 -1.48 10.82
CA PHE A 224 -6.74 -0.50 10.60
C PHE A 224 -6.28 0.57 9.61
N THR A 225 -5.06 1.05 9.75
CA THR A 225 -4.43 2.00 8.81
C THR A 225 -3.96 1.30 7.55
N LEU A 226 -3.20 0.20 7.71
CA LEU A 226 -2.73 -0.66 6.63
C LEU A 226 -3.48 -2.00 6.68
N ARG A 227 -4.60 -2.05 5.96
CA ARG A 227 -5.53 -3.17 6.01
C ARG A 227 -5.19 -4.26 5.00
N GLY A 228 -5.05 -5.47 5.49
CA GLY A 228 -4.81 -6.65 4.67
C GLY A 228 -5.07 -7.96 5.39
N LEU A 229 -4.92 -9.06 4.69
CA LEU A 229 -5.02 -10.39 5.28
C LEU A 229 -3.70 -10.77 5.96
N GLU A 230 -3.77 -11.24 7.20
CA GLU A 230 -2.60 -11.78 7.91
C GLU A 230 -1.99 -12.95 7.17
N ARG A 231 -2.85 -13.81 6.65
CA ARG A 231 -2.53 -14.95 5.78
C ARG A 231 -3.71 -15.24 4.86
N LEU A 232 -3.43 -15.78 3.69
CA LEU A 232 -4.43 -16.25 2.75
C LEU A 232 -4.01 -17.63 2.21
N PRO A 233 -4.33 -18.72 2.93
CA PRO A 233 -4.02 -20.05 2.45
C PRO A 233 -4.96 -20.43 1.30
N VAL A 234 -4.36 -20.85 0.18
CA VAL A 234 -5.07 -21.18 -1.06
C VAL A 234 -4.65 -22.54 -1.61
N ARG A 235 -5.58 -23.22 -2.28
CA ARG A 235 -5.29 -24.36 -3.14
C ARG A 235 -5.14 -23.84 -4.58
N LEU A 236 -4.08 -24.28 -5.23
CA LEU A 236 -3.73 -23.94 -6.61
C LEU A 236 -3.62 -25.25 -7.42
N SER A 237 -4.22 -25.31 -8.61
CA SER A 237 -4.07 -26.41 -9.56
C SER A 237 -4.29 -25.98 -11.00
#